data_776688fef32038143f6e8c3f327730d3
#
_entry.id   776688fef32038143f6e8c3f327730d3
#
_cell.length_a   1.000
_cell.length_b   1.000
_cell.length_c   1.000
_cell.angle_alpha   90.00
_cell.angle_beta   90.00
_cell.angle_gamma   90.00
#
_symmetry.space_group_name_H-M   'P 1'
#
loop_
_entity.id
_entity.type
_entity.pdbx_description
1 polymer ?
#
loop_
_entity_poly.entity_id
_entity_poly.type
_entity_poly.pdbx_seq_one_letter_code
_entity_poly.pdbx_strand_id
1 'polypeptide(L)'
;MSAIKEAYIMFNGQRVVATYDEGSKTWTATTNAPDNSSWSQPDHIYPVEIHAVDAANNRVTMTKDDPTYGDQLKIRVLEKTKPTATILSPTQSSVLGSKEVDIVLEMVDAGGSGLNETTVVFTVNEQDHKSDLSFTDHEGKRRATYHATGLTDGENTITFQVTDNDGNVSNLATTTFIVSTAAPSLTVDTPTEGLITNSNRLTVSGSTTPGSGAVTIATVKVNNVAVDLTGDGTTKSFSHEITLVEGQNTITIVSTDSIGKTTTVTRHVTLDTKAPVITDVHAEAVTVDAGGRVKITFKVTDPEA
;
A
#
# COMPACT_ATOMS: atom_id res chain seq x y z
N MET A 1 -30.44 0.23 72.31
CA MET A 1 -29.95 0.53 70.97
C MET A 1 -31.09 0.32 69.98
N SER A 2 -31.42 1.28 69.18
CA SER A 2 -32.45 1.13 68.14
C SER A 2 -32.01 0.07 67.10
N ALA A 3 -32.87 -0.94 66.81
CA ALA A 3 -32.57 -1.94 65.85
C ALA A 3 -32.47 -1.32 64.42
N ILE A 4 -31.59 -1.83 63.56
CA ILE A 4 -31.55 -1.41 62.21
C ILE A 4 -32.82 -1.88 61.48
N LYS A 5 -33.55 -0.94 60.90
CA LYS A 5 -34.80 -1.17 60.17
C LYS A 5 -34.52 -1.70 58.75
N GLU A 6 -33.51 -1.12 58.13
CA GLU A 6 -33.21 -1.36 56.71
C GLU A 6 -31.76 -0.95 56.42
N ALA A 7 -31.12 -1.73 55.55
CA ALA A 7 -29.89 -1.34 54.84
C ALA A 7 -30.04 -1.59 53.34
N TYR A 8 -29.43 -0.75 52.51
CA TYR A 8 -29.43 -0.90 51.05
C TYR A 8 -28.21 -0.22 50.44
N ILE A 9 -27.90 -0.60 49.24
CA ILE A 9 -26.91 0.12 48.42
C ILE A 9 -27.58 0.84 47.27
N MET A 10 -26.99 1.96 46.85
CA MET A 10 -27.23 2.60 45.56
C MET A 10 -26.05 2.27 44.67
N PHE A 11 -26.30 1.64 43.52
CA PHE A 11 -25.29 1.26 42.53
C PHE A 11 -25.84 1.48 41.12
N ASN A 12 -25.16 2.25 40.31
CA ASN A 12 -25.59 2.60 38.95
C ASN A 12 -27.07 3.09 38.91
N GLY A 13 -27.43 3.96 39.88
CA GLY A 13 -28.80 4.52 39.99
C GLY A 13 -29.85 3.53 40.50
N GLN A 14 -29.51 2.29 40.75
CA GLN A 14 -30.42 1.27 41.28
C GLN A 14 -30.31 1.13 42.83
N ARG A 15 -31.44 1.02 43.49
CA ARG A 15 -31.49 0.69 44.88
C ARG A 15 -31.59 -0.81 45.09
N VAL A 16 -30.62 -1.40 45.79
CA VAL A 16 -30.55 -2.83 46.10
C VAL A 16 -30.64 -3.03 47.61
N VAL A 17 -31.72 -3.63 48.05
CA VAL A 17 -31.95 -3.88 49.49
C VAL A 17 -31.01 -4.98 49.98
N ALA A 18 -30.37 -4.77 51.10
CA ALA A 18 -29.50 -5.74 51.73
C ALA A 18 -30.31 -6.70 52.63
N THR A 19 -29.89 -7.94 52.71
CA THR A 19 -30.42 -8.96 53.65
C THR A 19 -29.47 -9.09 54.83
N TYR A 20 -30.05 -9.25 56.03
CA TYR A 20 -29.27 -9.44 57.28
C TYR A 20 -29.11 -10.92 57.59
N ASP A 21 -27.91 -11.32 57.89
CA ASP A 21 -27.58 -12.66 58.39
C ASP A 21 -27.25 -12.57 59.87
N GLU A 22 -28.06 -13.25 60.69
CA GLU A 22 -27.92 -13.20 62.16
C GLU A 22 -26.68 -13.97 62.65
N GLY A 23 -26.23 -14.96 61.93
CA GLY A 23 -25.07 -15.77 62.31
C GLY A 23 -23.77 -14.99 62.19
N SER A 24 -23.57 -14.34 61.08
CA SER A 24 -22.39 -13.52 60.79
C SER A 24 -22.54 -12.07 61.23
N LYS A 25 -23.77 -11.64 61.57
CA LYS A 25 -24.13 -10.24 61.90
C LYS A 25 -23.79 -9.24 60.78
N THR A 26 -23.92 -9.68 59.54
CA THR A 26 -23.59 -8.88 58.37
C THR A 26 -24.83 -8.59 57.52
N TRP A 27 -24.80 -7.46 56.79
CA TRP A 27 -25.76 -7.10 55.77
C TRP A 27 -25.12 -7.36 54.41
N THR A 28 -25.83 -8.07 53.50
CA THR A 28 -25.35 -8.39 52.17
C THR A 28 -26.31 -7.86 51.13
N ALA A 29 -25.81 -7.10 50.15
CA ALA A 29 -26.51 -6.71 48.93
C ALA A 29 -25.76 -7.26 47.73
N THR A 30 -26.49 -7.87 46.81
CA THR A 30 -25.91 -8.44 45.58
C THR A 30 -26.65 -7.91 44.37
N THR A 31 -25.91 -7.44 43.36
CA THR A 31 -26.44 -6.95 42.11
C THR A 31 -25.44 -7.24 40.97
N ASN A 32 -25.91 -7.17 39.74
CA ASN A 32 -25.05 -7.30 38.58
C ASN A 32 -24.28 -5.99 38.34
N ALA A 33 -23.06 -6.12 37.83
CA ALA A 33 -22.32 -4.98 37.29
C ALA A 33 -23.03 -4.44 36.05
N PRO A 34 -22.91 -3.13 35.77
CA PRO A 34 -23.33 -2.56 34.51
C PRO A 34 -22.63 -3.24 33.32
N ASP A 35 -23.29 -3.26 32.13
CA ASP A 35 -22.73 -3.86 30.93
C ASP A 35 -21.65 -2.97 30.29
N ASN A 36 -21.65 -1.67 30.59
CA ASN A 36 -20.72 -0.71 30.02
C ASN A 36 -19.45 -0.58 30.87
N SER A 37 -18.32 -0.40 30.22
CA SER A 37 -17.07 -0.05 30.90
C SER A 37 -17.19 1.18 31.78
N SER A 38 -16.54 1.13 32.93
CA SER A 38 -16.42 2.31 33.81
C SER A 38 -15.53 3.40 33.24
N TRP A 39 -14.76 3.15 32.17
CA TRP A 39 -13.87 4.14 31.58
C TRP A 39 -14.59 5.41 31.15
N SER A 40 -15.83 5.29 30.67
CA SER A 40 -16.69 6.42 30.27
C SER A 40 -17.35 7.15 31.44
N GLN A 41 -17.22 6.63 32.68
CA GLN A 41 -17.81 7.25 33.88
C GLN A 41 -16.84 8.28 34.49
N PRO A 42 -17.37 9.24 35.29
CA PRO A 42 -16.52 10.11 36.10
C PRO A 42 -15.55 9.31 36.96
N ASP A 43 -14.30 9.75 37.04
CA ASP A 43 -13.21 9.07 37.78
C ASP A 43 -12.96 7.62 37.32
N HIS A 44 -13.54 7.19 36.18
CA HIS A 44 -13.50 5.82 35.67
C HIS A 44 -13.98 4.76 36.63
N ILE A 45 -15.03 5.07 37.41
CA ILE A 45 -15.63 4.18 38.39
C ILE A 45 -17.17 4.25 38.37
N TYR A 46 -17.81 3.19 38.83
CA TYR A 46 -19.19 3.18 39.29
C TYR A 46 -19.18 3.26 40.81
N PRO A 47 -19.51 4.41 41.41
CA PRO A 47 -19.50 4.55 42.86
C PRO A 47 -20.67 3.76 43.51
N VAL A 48 -20.40 3.15 44.64
CA VAL A 48 -21.42 2.55 45.50
C VAL A 48 -21.68 3.48 46.67
N GLU A 49 -22.96 3.69 47.03
CA GLU A 49 -23.35 4.31 48.27
C GLU A 49 -24.02 3.28 49.14
N ILE A 50 -23.65 3.23 50.42
CA ILE A 50 -24.28 2.37 51.45
C ILE A 50 -25.16 3.22 52.34
N HIS A 51 -26.41 2.82 52.49
CA HIS A 51 -27.39 3.50 53.31
C HIS A 51 -27.89 2.57 54.41
N ALA A 52 -28.00 3.07 55.65
CA ALA A 52 -28.65 2.36 56.72
C ALA A 52 -29.65 3.27 57.44
N VAL A 53 -30.77 2.70 57.87
CA VAL A 53 -31.86 3.38 58.57
C VAL A 53 -32.21 2.58 59.79
N ASP A 54 -32.28 3.23 60.93
CA ASP A 54 -32.70 2.59 62.20
C ASP A 54 -34.23 2.66 62.38
N ALA A 55 -34.74 2.00 63.45
CA ALA A 55 -36.15 1.98 63.79
C ALA A 55 -36.71 3.37 64.17
N ALA A 56 -35.87 4.31 64.53
CA ALA A 56 -36.22 5.71 64.76
C ALA A 56 -36.19 6.60 63.55
N ASN A 57 -35.89 6.00 62.33
CA ASN A 57 -35.70 6.63 61.06
C ASN A 57 -34.44 7.55 60.94
N ASN A 58 -33.47 7.42 61.87
CA ASN A 58 -32.15 8.02 61.61
C ASN A 58 -31.46 7.35 60.46
N ARG A 59 -30.74 8.14 59.65
CA ARG A 59 -30.08 7.69 58.41
C ARG A 59 -28.59 7.94 58.48
N VAL A 60 -27.81 7.02 57.94
CA VAL A 60 -26.40 7.21 57.64
C VAL A 60 -26.15 6.80 56.19
N THR A 61 -25.27 7.53 55.53
CA THR A 61 -24.81 7.21 54.17
C THR A 61 -23.29 7.19 54.18
N MET A 62 -22.71 6.17 53.56
CA MET A 62 -21.29 6.04 53.30
C MET A 62 -21.08 6.07 51.79
N THR A 63 -20.14 6.88 51.34
CA THR A 63 -19.86 7.09 49.92
C THR A 63 -18.40 6.78 49.56
N LYS A 64 -18.05 6.89 48.30
CA LYS A 64 -16.66 6.77 47.78
C LYS A 64 -15.65 7.70 48.47
N ASP A 65 -16.12 8.72 49.14
CA ASP A 65 -15.29 9.75 49.79
C ASP A 65 -15.02 9.45 51.26
N ASP A 66 -15.52 8.31 51.81
CA ASP A 66 -15.22 7.87 53.15
C ASP A 66 -13.73 7.60 53.35
N PRO A 67 -13.07 8.19 54.39
CA PRO A 67 -11.62 8.11 54.55
C PRO A 67 -11.11 6.69 54.85
N THR A 68 -11.98 5.80 55.33
CA THR A 68 -11.60 4.43 55.72
C THR A 68 -12.00 3.39 54.68
N TYR A 69 -13.19 3.51 54.12
CA TYR A 69 -13.81 2.48 53.28
C TYR A 69 -14.12 2.96 51.86
N GLY A 70 -13.93 4.25 51.57
CA GLY A 70 -14.32 4.84 50.28
C GLY A 70 -13.68 4.16 49.07
N ASP A 71 -12.44 3.68 49.17
CA ASP A 71 -11.78 2.96 48.08
C ASP A 71 -12.46 1.63 47.76
N GLN A 72 -13.12 0.98 48.71
CA GLN A 72 -13.88 -0.25 48.45
C GLN A 72 -15.24 0.01 47.80
N LEU A 73 -15.68 1.26 47.74
CA LEU A 73 -16.91 1.70 47.10
C LEU A 73 -16.70 2.24 45.67
N LYS A 74 -15.48 2.16 45.16
CA LYS A 74 -15.10 2.56 43.81
C LYS A 74 -15.01 1.32 42.88
N ILE A 75 -16.15 0.91 42.35
CA ILE A 75 -16.20 -0.29 41.52
C ILE A 75 -15.72 0.03 40.11
N ARG A 76 -14.71 -0.69 39.61
CA ARG A 76 -14.32 -0.70 38.23
C ARG A 76 -15.00 -1.84 37.48
N VAL A 77 -15.66 -1.50 36.39
CA VAL A 77 -16.28 -2.44 35.47
C VAL A 77 -15.46 -2.41 34.19
N LEU A 78 -14.94 -3.56 33.82
CA LEU A 78 -14.13 -3.73 32.59
C LEU A 78 -14.97 -4.44 31.54
N GLU A 79 -15.00 -3.90 30.35
CA GLU A 79 -15.54 -4.62 29.20
C GLU A 79 -14.50 -5.63 28.68
N LYS A 80 -14.91 -6.56 27.80
CA LYS A 80 -14.05 -7.64 27.31
C LYS A 80 -13.96 -7.70 25.80
N THR A 81 -14.56 -6.73 25.11
CA THR A 81 -14.56 -6.66 23.65
C THR A 81 -13.21 -6.13 23.17
N LYS A 82 -12.54 -6.91 22.34
CA LYS A 82 -11.26 -6.47 21.77
C LYS A 82 -11.47 -5.38 20.74
N PRO A 83 -10.63 -4.35 20.70
CA PRO A 83 -10.63 -3.41 19.60
C PRO A 83 -10.23 -4.11 18.30
N THR A 84 -10.60 -3.53 17.17
CA THR A 84 -10.14 -3.97 15.86
C THR A 84 -8.99 -3.10 15.37
N ALA A 85 -8.00 -3.72 14.76
CA ALA A 85 -6.88 -3.07 14.09
C ALA A 85 -6.87 -3.52 12.62
N THR A 86 -6.82 -2.58 11.68
CA THR A 86 -6.88 -2.85 10.24
C THR A 86 -5.84 -2.02 9.50
N ILE A 87 -5.14 -2.62 8.56
CA ILE A 87 -4.25 -1.92 7.62
C ILE A 87 -5.05 -1.69 6.34
N LEU A 88 -5.32 -0.41 6.01
CA LEU A 88 -6.12 -0.03 4.84
C LEU A 88 -5.27 0.14 3.60
N SER A 89 -4.03 0.66 3.77
CA SER A 89 -3.09 0.89 2.67
C SER A 89 -1.66 0.70 3.18
N PRO A 90 -0.78 0.09 2.37
CA PRO A 90 -1.06 -0.65 1.14
C PRO A 90 -1.89 -1.91 1.39
N THR A 91 -2.59 -2.39 0.37
CA THR A 91 -3.37 -3.63 0.47
C THR A 91 -2.49 -4.87 0.36
N GLN A 92 -2.96 -5.98 0.90
CA GLN A 92 -2.26 -7.27 0.85
C GLN A 92 -1.88 -7.63 -0.59
N SER A 93 -0.62 -8.02 -0.80
CA SER A 93 -0.04 -8.46 -2.08
C SER A 93 -0.03 -7.39 -3.18
N SER A 94 -0.27 -6.11 -2.86
CA SER A 94 -0.12 -5.02 -3.84
C SER A 94 1.32 -4.86 -4.28
N VAL A 95 1.52 -4.40 -5.52
CA VAL A 95 2.85 -4.11 -6.09
C VAL A 95 2.96 -2.61 -6.34
N LEU A 96 3.95 -1.99 -5.73
CA LEU A 96 4.19 -0.55 -5.77
C LEU A 96 5.44 -0.22 -6.58
N GLY A 97 5.35 0.82 -7.39
CA GLY A 97 6.47 1.32 -8.21
C GLY A 97 7.39 2.32 -7.50
N SER A 98 7.17 2.59 -6.22
CA SER A 98 7.93 3.58 -5.43
C SER A 98 8.42 2.95 -4.13
N LYS A 99 9.56 3.44 -3.65
CA LYS A 99 10.09 3.17 -2.30
C LYS A 99 9.48 4.07 -1.22
N GLU A 100 8.46 4.82 -1.59
CA GLU A 100 7.71 5.69 -0.70
C GLU A 100 6.22 5.34 -0.82
N VAL A 101 5.52 5.25 0.32
CA VAL A 101 4.08 4.95 0.36
C VAL A 101 3.44 5.50 1.62
N ASP A 102 2.21 5.99 1.50
CA ASP A 102 1.40 6.33 2.65
C ASP A 102 0.73 5.07 3.22
N ILE A 103 1.08 4.73 4.45
CA ILE A 103 0.46 3.65 5.20
C ILE A 103 -0.72 4.25 5.95
N VAL A 104 -1.89 3.64 5.79
CA VAL A 104 -3.13 4.07 6.45
C VAL A 104 -3.65 2.93 7.31
N LEU A 105 -3.79 3.19 8.59
CA LEU A 105 -4.25 2.28 9.62
C LEU A 105 -5.61 2.75 10.14
N GLU A 106 -6.48 1.82 10.50
CA GLU A 106 -7.78 2.13 11.11
C GLU A 106 -7.96 1.26 12.36
N MET A 107 -8.48 1.87 13.42
CA MET A 107 -8.77 1.20 14.67
C MET A 107 -10.14 1.62 15.21
N VAL A 108 -10.85 0.65 15.79
CA VAL A 108 -12.18 0.85 16.36
C VAL A 108 -12.28 0.09 17.66
N ASP A 109 -12.74 0.76 18.71
CA ASP A 109 -13.20 0.12 19.93
C ASP A 109 -14.74 0.08 19.93
N ALA A 110 -15.30 -1.12 19.93
CA ALA A 110 -16.73 -1.36 20.03
C ALA A 110 -17.19 -1.62 21.47
N GLY A 111 -16.25 -1.84 22.39
CA GLY A 111 -16.52 -2.13 23.80
C GLY A 111 -16.84 -0.90 24.65
N GLY A 112 -16.46 0.28 24.17
CA GLY A 112 -16.78 1.56 24.77
C GLY A 112 -15.83 2.02 25.87
N SER A 113 -14.71 1.32 26.09
CA SER A 113 -13.64 1.80 26.98
C SER A 113 -12.75 2.85 26.31
N GLY A 114 -12.78 2.88 24.97
CA GLY A 114 -11.95 3.76 24.14
C GLY A 114 -10.57 3.18 23.87
N LEU A 115 -9.96 3.63 22.76
CA LEU A 115 -8.64 3.19 22.34
C LEU A 115 -7.53 3.82 23.18
N ASN A 116 -6.51 3.03 23.51
CA ASN A 116 -5.31 3.52 24.16
C ASN A 116 -4.16 3.66 23.13
N GLU A 117 -4.04 4.83 22.52
CA GLU A 117 -3.02 5.10 21.49
C GLU A 117 -1.57 4.93 21.99
N THR A 118 -1.36 5.02 23.33
CA THR A 118 -0.02 4.80 23.89
C THR A 118 0.43 3.35 23.83
N THR A 119 -0.48 2.41 23.55
CA THR A 119 -0.21 0.98 23.46
C THR A 119 -0.09 0.47 22.03
N VAL A 120 -0.23 1.34 21.04
CA VAL A 120 -0.08 0.98 19.63
C VAL A 120 1.27 0.30 19.41
N VAL A 121 1.24 -0.81 18.70
CA VAL A 121 2.42 -1.46 18.10
C VAL A 121 2.29 -1.30 16.60
N PHE A 122 3.27 -0.68 15.98
CA PHE A 122 3.31 -0.46 14.54
C PHE A 122 4.73 -0.64 14.03
N THR A 123 4.92 -1.59 13.13
CA THR A 123 6.23 -1.85 12.52
C THR A 123 6.13 -1.89 11.00
N VAL A 124 7.22 -1.46 10.36
CA VAL A 124 7.48 -1.67 8.92
C VAL A 124 8.81 -2.40 8.81
N ASN A 125 8.80 -3.59 8.20
CA ASN A 125 9.98 -4.46 8.11
C ASN A 125 10.66 -4.66 9.49
N GLU A 126 9.83 -4.96 10.51
CA GLU A 126 10.25 -5.18 11.90
C GLU A 126 10.82 -3.93 12.62
N GLN A 127 10.91 -2.77 11.96
CA GLN A 127 11.31 -1.52 12.58
C GLN A 127 10.10 -0.82 13.20
N ASP A 128 10.23 -0.35 14.44
CA ASP A 128 9.19 0.38 15.15
C ASP A 128 9.06 1.82 14.62
N HIS A 129 7.86 2.19 14.20
CA HIS A 129 7.48 3.51 13.71
C HIS A 129 6.29 4.12 14.46
N LYS A 130 6.01 3.62 15.66
CA LYS A 130 4.89 4.11 16.49
C LYS A 130 4.95 5.63 16.71
N SER A 131 6.14 6.16 16.99
CA SER A 131 6.33 7.61 17.27
C SER A 131 6.07 8.51 16.06
N ASP A 132 6.07 7.92 14.87
CA ASP A 132 5.94 8.64 13.60
C ASP A 132 4.49 8.69 13.10
N LEU A 133 3.57 8.04 13.83
CA LEU A 133 2.15 7.99 13.49
C LEU A 133 1.46 9.34 13.74
N SER A 134 0.67 9.77 12.77
CA SER A 134 -0.26 10.90 12.88
C SER A 134 -1.68 10.38 13.01
N PHE A 135 -2.37 10.73 14.12
CA PHE A 135 -3.70 10.24 14.43
C PHE A 135 -4.79 11.24 14.06
N THR A 136 -5.88 10.77 13.45
CA THR A 136 -7.03 11.58 13.04
C THR A 136 -8.34 10.81 13.26
N ASP A 137 -9.44 11.53 13.49
CA ASP A 137 -10.77 10.95 13.51
C ASP A 137 -11.36 10.93 12.10
N HIS A 138 -12.01 9.83 11.73
CA HIS A 138 -12.62 9.63 10.44
C HIS A 138 -13.92 8.80 10.58
N GLU A 139 -15.06 9.43 10.37
CA GLU A 139 -16.39 8.76 10.38
C GLU A 139 -16.64 7.90 11.64
N GLY A 140 -16.27 8.42 12.81
CA GLY A 140 -16.44 7.70 14.09
C GLY A 140 -15.41 6.62 14.37
N LYS A 141 -14.39 6.51 13.53
CA LYS A 141 -13.25 5.62 13.70
C LYS A 141 -11.97 6.42 13.93
N ARG A 142 -10.98 5.79 14.52
CA ARG A 142 -9.66 6.39 14.68
C ARG A 142 -8.74 5.88 13.58
N ARG A 143 -8.10 6.78 12.85
CA ARG A 143 -7.08 6.47 11.84
C ARG A 143 -5.72 6.95 12.27
N ALA A 144 -4.69 6.20 11.85
CA ALA A 144 -3.32 6.63 11.93
C ALA A 144 -2.69 6.55 10.54
N THR A 145 -1.82 7.51 10.24
CA THR A 145 -1.08 7.57 8.96
C THR A 145 0.41 7.67 9.22
N TYR A 146 1.18 7.01 8.35
CA TYR A 146 2.64 7.07 8.32
C TYR A 146 3.12 7.15 6.89
N HIS A 147 3.98 8.11 6.58
CA HIS A 147 4.66 8.19 5.28
C HIS A 147 5.96 7.39 5.33
N ALA A 148 5.91 6.15 4.84
CA ALA A 148 7.09 5.29 4.75
C ALA A 148 7.99 5.72 3.61
N THR A 149 9.30 5.81 3.86
CA THR A 149 10.33 6.13 2.88
C THR A 149 11.46 5.09 2.94
N GLY A 150 12.23 4.96 1.85
CA GLY A 150 13.38 4.07 1.83
C GLY A 150 13.04 2.57 1.87
N LEU A 151 11.84 2.19 1.45
CA LEU A 151 11.45 0.79 1.34
C LEU A 151 12.38 0.02 0.40
N THR A 152 12.54 -1.28 0.65
CA THR A 152 13.40 -2.14 -0.18
C THR A 152 12.63 -2.71 -1.37
N ASP A 153 13.30 -2.87 -2.51
CA ASP A 153 12.74 -3.68 -3.59
C ASP A 153 12.52 -5.12 -3.11
N GLY A 154 11.38 -5.70 -3.48
CA GLY A 154 10.93 -6.99 -2.98
C GLY A 154 9.82 -6.88 -1.95
N GLU A 155 9.63 -7.91 -1.13
CA GLU A 155 8.58 -7.97 -0.11
C GLU A 155 8.88 -7.04 1.07
N ASN A 156 7.86 -6.30 1.48
CA ASN A 156 7.84 -5.47 2.68
C ASN A 156 6.64 -5.88 3.54
N THR A 157 6.80 -5.84 4.85
CA THR A 157 5.80 -6.28 5.82
C THR A 157 5.42 -5.16 6.77
N ILE A 158 4.13 -5.02 7.02
CA ILE A 158 3.57 -4.12 8.04
C ILE A 158 2.90 -4.95 9.10
N THR A 159 3.11 -4.61 10.38
CA THR A 159 2.31 -5.13 11.49
C THR A 159 1.67 -3.99 12.28
N PHE A 160 0.45 -4.24 12.77
CA PHE A 160 -0.29 -3.24 13.51
C PHE A 160 -1.17 -3.89 14.59
N GLN A 161 -1.14 -3.35 15.81
CA GLN A 161 -1.93 -3.80 16.95
C GLN A 161 -2.22 -2.63 17.89
N VAL A 162 -3.36 -2.66 18.59
CA VAL A 162 -3.76 -1.66 19.56
C VAL A 162 -4.46 -2.30 20.75
N THR A 163 -4.37 -1.69 21.92
CA THR A 163 -5.10 -2.08 23.12
C THR A 163 -6.13 -0.99 23.45
N ASP A 164 -7.28 -1.36 24.02
CA ASP A 164 -8.22 -0.40 24.59
C ASP A 164 -7.82 0.03 26.02
N ASN A 165 -8.61 0.89 26.62
CA ASN A 165 -8.31 1.39 27.97
C ASN A 165 -8.63 0.37 29.08
N ASP A 166 -9.40 -0.67 28.80
CA ASP A 166 -9.67 -1.78 29.72
C ASP A 166 -8.65 -2.92 29.60
N GLY A 167 -7.70 -2.81 28.67
CA GLY A 167 -6.59 -3.75 28.51
C GLY A 167 -6.88 -4.88 27.52
N ASN A 168 -7.96 -4.83 26.74
CA ASN A 168 -8.20 -5.82 25.70
C ASN A 168 -7.33 -5.51 24.47
N VAL A 169 -6.58 -6.50 24.02
CA VAL A 169 -5.63 -6.36 22.90
C VAL A 169 -6.27 -6.85 21.63
N SER A 170 -6.20 -6.05 20.56
CA SER A 170 -6.66 -6.44 19.22
C SER A 170 -5.91 -7.66 18.69
N ASN A 171 -6.46 -8.32 17.67
CA ASN A 171 -5.63 -9.24 16.88
C ASN A 171 -4.54 -8.45 16.17
N LEU A 172 -3.38 -9.09 15.97
CA LEU A 172 -2.30 -8.50 15.18
C LEU A 172 -2.74 -8.46 13.70
N ALA A 173 -2.86 -7.26 13.13
CA ALA A 173 -3.03 -7.08 11.71
C ALA A 173 -1.65 -7.17 11.03
N THR A 174 -1.57 -7.91 9.94
CA THR A 174 -0.34 -8.04 9.14
C THR A 174 -0.68 -7.89 7.67
N THR A 175 0.12 -7.13 6.94
CA THR A 175 0.02 -6.97 5.49
C THR A 175 1.40 -7.06 4.88
N THR A 176 1.52 -7.83 3.79
CA THR A 176 2.71 -7.85 2.93
C THR A 176 2.40 -7.22 1.58
N PHE A 177 3.35 -6.47 1.06
CA PHE A 177 3.28 -5.84 -0.26
C PHE A 177 4.65 -5.84 -0.91
N ILE A 178 4.72 -5.65 -2.23
CA ILE A 178 5.97 -5.72 -2.99
C ILE A 178 6.30 -4.32 -3.54
N VAL A 179 7.56 -3.93 -3.40
CA VAL A 179 8.11 -2.75 -4.09
C VAL A 179 8.92 -3.23 -5.30
N SER A 180 8.68 -2.63 -6.46
CA SER A 180 9.39 -2.91 -7.70
C SER A 180 9.72 -1.61 -8.42
N THR A 181 10.97 -1.15 -8.32
CA THR A 181 11.39 0.13 -8.90
C THR A 181 12.07 -0.01 -10.26
N ALA A 182 12.50 -1.19 -10.62
CA ALA A 182 13.17 -1.44 -11.90
C ALA A 182 12.20 -1.35 -13.08
N ALA A 183 12.59 -0.59 -14.12
CA ALA A 183 11.87 -0.56 -15.39
C ALA A 183 12.12 -1.85 -16.19
N PRO A 184 11.24 -2.21 -17.16
CA PRO A 184 11.46 -3.35 -18.02
C PRO A 184 12.74 -3.17 -18.85
N SER A 185 13.44 -4.27 -19.15
CA SER A 185 14.49 -4.27 -20.16
C SER A 185 13.86 -4.34 -21.56
N LEU A 186 14.45 -3.69 -22.54
CA LEU A 186 13.98 -3.69 -23.94
C LEU A 186 15.18 -3.85 -24.88
N THR A 187 15.17 -4.92 -25.66
CA THR A 187 16.14 -5.18 -26.70
C THR A 187 15.45 -5.08 -28.08
N VAL A 188 16.05 -4.35 -29.00
CA VAL A 188 15.58 -4.21 -30.37
C VAL A 188 16.61 -4.90 -31.28
N ASP A 189 16.20 -6.03 -31.89
CA ASP A 189 17.05 -6.85 -32.72
C ASP A 189 17.13 -6.27 -34.16
N THR A 190 15.97 -5.82 -34.65
CA THR A 190 15.83 -5.13 -35.92
C THR A 190 14.93 -3.92 -35.80
N PRO A 191 15.27 -2.81 -36.52
CA PRO A 191 16.50 -2.53 -37.24
C PRO A 191 17.69 -2.25 -36.31
N THR A 192 18.90 -2.40 -36.89
CA THR A 192 20.10 -1.82 -36.26
C THR A 192 20.09 -0.31 -36.40
N GLU A 193 20.76 0.37 -35.47
CA GLU A 193 20.93 1.83 -35.55
C GLU A 193 21.69 2.22 -36.85
N GLY A 194 21.19 3.23 -37.57
CA GLY A 194 21.80 3.74 -38.78
C GLY A 194 21.60 2.84 -40.02
N LEU A 195 20.66 1.90 -40.00
CA LEU A 195 20.35 1.09 -41.19
C LEU A 195 19.99 1.97 -42.38
N ILE A 196 20.61 1.70 -43.55
CA ILE A 196 20.20 2.25 -44.84
C ILE A 196 19.57 1.13 -45.66
N THR A 197 18.41 1.36 -46.23
CA THR A 197 17.64 0.36 -46.98
C THR A 197 16.94 0.99 -48.19
N ASN A 198 16.75 0.21 -49.25
CA ASN A 198 15.94 0.59 -50.40
C ASN A 198 14.50 0.03 -50.34
N SER A 199 14.15 -0.67 -49.27
CA SER A 199 12.81 -1.19 -49.06
C SER A 199 12.03 -0.26 -48.12
N ASN A 200 10.86 0.20 -48.55
CA ASN A 200 9.97 0.99 -47.75
C ASN A 200 9.22 0.17 -46.66
N ARG A 201 9.32 -1.16 -46.68
CA ARG A 201 8.79 -2.05 -45.66
C ARG A 201 9.92 -2.50 -44.75
N LEU A 202 9.72 -2.32 -43.43
CA LEU A 202 10.71 -2.67 -42.43
C LEU A 202 10.05 -3.41 -41.29
N THR A 203 10.59 -4.56 -40.93
CA THR A 203 10.19 -5.28 -39.70
C THR A 203 10.95 -4.72 -38.50
N VAL A 204 10.23 -4.32 -37.50
CA VAL A 204 10.75 -3.96 -36.15
C VAL A 204 10.52 -5.13 -35.23
N SER A 205 11.58 -5.71 -34.68
CA SER A 205 11.48 -6.88 -33.80
C SER A 205 12.43 -6.79 -32.62
N GLY A 206 12.09 -7.53 -31.56
CA GLY A 206 12.90 -7.55 -30.36
C GLY A 206 12.24 -8.31 -29.23
N SER A 207 12.77 -8.10 -28.05
CA SER A 207 12.27 -8.71 -26.82
C SER A 207 12.27 -7.75 -25.63
N THR A 208 11.43 -8.03 -24.66
CA THR A 208 11.33 -7.27 -23.42
C THR A 208 11.10 -8.18 -22.23
N THR A 209 11.68 -7.83 -21.08
CA THR A 209 11.56 -8.58 -19.84
C THR A 209 11.21 -7.61 -18.73
N PRO A 210 10.25 -7.92 -17.82
CA PRO A 210 9.92 -7.04 -16.70
C PRO A 210 11.13 -6.85 -15.76
N GLY A 211 11.17 -5.70 -15.09
CA GLY A 211 12.25 -5.35 -14.19
C GLY A 211 12.33 -6.21 -12.90
N SER A 212 11.24 -6.91 -12.56
CA SER A 212 11.20 -7.87 -11.44
C SER A 212 10.17 -8.97 -11.71
N GLY A 213 10.26 -10.07 -10.95
CA GLY A 213 9.30 -11.18 -11.04
C GLY A 213 7.90 -10.87 -10.54
N ALA A 214 7.71 -9.74 -9.86
CA ALA A 214 6.43 -9.30 -9.32
C ALA A 214 5.56 -8.54 -10.33
N VAL A 215 6.11 -8.15 -11.47
CA VAL A 215 5.44 -7.41 -12.55
C VAL A 215 5.49 -8.17 -13.85
N THR A 216 4.61 -7.83 -14.78
CA THR A 216 4.56 -8.40 -16.13
C THR A 216 4.71 -7.30 -17.17
N ILE A 217 5.02 -7.67 -18.43
CA ILE A 217 4.96 -6.70 -19.53
C ILE A 217 3.49 -6.48 -19.88
N ALA A 218 3.06 -5.22 -19.82
CA ALA A 218 1.70 -4.83 -20.17
C ALA A 218 1.56 -4.54 -21.65
N THR A 219 2.48 -3.77 -22.23
CA THR A 219 2.43 -3.40 -23.65
C THR A 219 3.83 -3.14 -24.22
N VAL A 220 3.96 -3.36 -25.54
CA VAL A 220 5.02 -2.76 -26.35
C VAL A 220 4.36 -1.92 -27.43
N LYS A 221 4.88 -0.73 -27.69
CA LYS A 221 4.45 0.15 -28.79
C LYS A 221 5.60 0.45 -29.72
N VAL A 222 5.31 0.39 -31.03
CA VAL A 222 6.21 0.87 -32.10
C VAL A 222 5.56 2.09 -32.73
N ASN A 223 6.22 3.24 -32.69
CA ASN A 223 5.67 4.53 -33.16
C ASN A 223 4.25 4.79 -32.63
N ASN A 224 4.03 4.60 -31.33
CA ASN A 224 2.75 4.72 -30.61
C ASN A 224 1.69 3.66 -30.96
N VAL A 225 1.95 2.72 -31.88
CA VAL A 225 1.05 1.61 -32.23
C VAL A 225 1.39 0.43 -31.32
N ALA A 226 0.38 -0.08 -30.58
CA ALA A 226 0.54 -1.29 -29.77
C ALA A 226 0.76 -2.51 -30.67
N VAL A 227 1.68 -3.38 -30.28
CA VAL A 227 2.05 -4.58 -31.02
C VAL A 227 1.78 -5.84 -30.21
N ASP A 228 1.51 -6.95 -30.91
CA ASP A 228 1.26 -8.23 -30.28
C ASP A 228 2.53 -8.76 -29.62
N LEU A 229 2.37 -9.29 -28.41
CA LEU A 229 3.42 -9.94 -27.65
C LEU A 229 3.28 -11.46 -27.76
N THR A 230 4.40 -12.14 -27.97
CA THR A 230 4.49 -13.60 -28.04
C THR A 230 5.43 -14.15 -26.97
N GLY A 231 5.32 -15.43 -26.68
CA GLY A 231 6.15 -16.12 -25.70
C GLY A 231 5.42 -16.38 -24.38
N ASP A 232 5.63 -17.55 -23.79
CA ASP A 232 4.95 -18.04 -22.57
C ASP A 232 5.68 -17.66 -21.27
N GLY A 233 6.94 -17.22 -21.38
CA GLY A 233 7.79 -16.84 -20.25
C GLY A 233 7.63 -15.39 -19.81
N THR A 234 8.47 -14.99 -18.87
CA THR A 234 8.59 -13.60 -18.42
C THR A 234 9.10 -12.68 -19.53
N THR A 235 10.02 -13.18 -20.37
CA THR A 235 10.48 -12.47 -21.57
C THR A 235 9.44 -12.59 -22.67
N LYS A 236 9.01 -11.46 -23.22
CA LYS A 236 8.08 -11.36 -24.34
C LYS A 236 8.83 -10.91 -25.59
N SER A 237 8.47 -11.48 -26.73
CA SER A 237 8.98 -11.06 -28.05
C SER A 237 7.90 -10.29 -28.81
N PHE A 238 8.32 -9.39 -29.66
CA PHE A 238 7.45 -8.63 -30.55
C PHE A 238 8.02 -8.57 -31.97
N SER A 239 7.12 -8.44 -32.94
CA SER A 239 7.47 -8.22 -34.35
C SER A 239 6.36 -7.41 -35.01
N HIS A 240 6.73 -6.32 -35.68
CA HIS A 240 5.77 -5.41 -36.29
C HIS A 240 6.35 -4.83 -37.58
N GLU A 241 5.60 -4.85 -38.68
CA GLU A 241 5.99 -4.24 -39.94
C GLU A 241 5.54 -2.77 -39.96
N ILE A 242 6.46 -1.86 -40.30
CA ILE A 242 6.20 -0.44 -40.53
C ILE A 242 6.52 -0.04 -41.97
N THR A 243 5.96 1.10 -42.40
CA THR A 243 6.27 1.72 -43.67
C THR A 243 7.17 2.92 -43.44
N LEU A 244 8.31 2.96 -44.15
CA LEU A 244 9.25 4.07 -44.12
C LEU A 244 8.88 5.12 -45.18
N VAL A 245 9.29 6.36 -44.94
CA VAL A 245 9.29 7.45 -45.91
C VAL A 245 10.71 7.73 -46.39
N GLU A 246 10.84 8.26 -47.60
CA GLU A 246 12.15 8.60 -48.17
C GLU A 246 12.95 9.50 -47.24
N GLY A 247 14.25 9.22 -47.09
CA GLY A 247 15.15 9.90 -46.19
C GLY A 247 15.15 9.29 -44.78
N GLN A 248 15.50 10.08 -43.78
CA GLN A 248 15.67 9.63 -42.40
C GLN A 248 14.33 9.38 -41.72
N ASN A 249 14.17 8.22 -41.11
CA ASN A 249 13.04 7.81 -40.28
C ASN A 249 13.50 7.62 -38.82
N THR A 250 12.72 8.11 -37.86
CA THR A 250 12.91 7.85 -36.44
C THR A 250 11.85 6.86 -35.96
N ILE A 251 12.30 5.74 -35.43
CA ILE A 251 11.44 4.65 -34.92
C ILE A 251 11.58 4.60 -33.41
N THR A 252 10.47 4.81 -32.69
CA THR A 252 10.42 4.78 -31.23
C THR A 252 9.73 3.51 -30.78
N ILE A 253 10.41 2.72 -29.95
CA ILE A 253 9.89 1.50 -29.33
C ILE A 253 9.79 1.72 -27.82
N VAL A 254 8.61 1.51 -27.24
CA VAL A 254 8.34 1.70 -25.80
C VAL A 254 7.79 0.42 -25.22
N SER A 255 8.47 -0.13 -24.24
CA SER A 255 7.95 -1.22 -23.39
C SER A 255 7.41 -0.64 -22.09
N THR A 256 6.24 -1.11 -21.66
CA THR A 256 5.57 -0.70 -20.42
C THR A 256 5.20 -1.95 -19.62
N ASP A 257 5.50 -1.95 -18.32
CA ASP A 257 5.11 -3.03 -17.41
C ASP A 257 3.73 -2.81 -16.78
N SER A 258 3.27 -3.78 -15.96
CA SER A 258 1.92 -3.79 -15.34
C SER A 258 1.71 -2.70 -14.27
N ILE A 259 2.78 -2.06 -13.80
CA ILE A 259 2.71 -0.94 -12.85
C ILE A 259 3.06 0.41 -13.49
N GLY A 260 3.17 0.45 -14.85
CA GLY A 260 3.34 1.66 -15.64
C GLY A 260 4.77 2.15 -15.82
N LYS A 261 5.79 1.38 -15.42
CA LYS A 261 7.18 1.74 -15.69
C LYS A 261 7.53 1.46 -17.15
N THR A 262 8.33 2.32 -17.75
CA THR A 262 8.64 2.29 -19.19
C THR A 262 10.12 2.27 -19.47
N THR A 263 10.47 1.61 -20.57
CA THR A 263 11.78 1.73 -21.23
C THR A 263 11.56 2.06 -22.69
N THR A 264 12.33 3.02 -23.20
CA THR A 264 12.24 3.50 -24.58
C THR A 264 13.56 3.26 -25.31
N VAL A 265 13.47 2.73 -26.51
CA VAL A 265 14.59 2.62 -27.46
C VAL A 265 14.20 3.34 -28.74
N THR A 266 15.12 4.15 -29.29
CA THR A 266 14.96 4.85 -30.54
C THR A 266 15.95 4.25 -31.56
N ARG A 267 15.53 4.13 -32.83
CA ARG A 267 16.35 3.73 -33.99
C ARG A 267 16.18 4.74 -35.08
N HIS A 268 17.28 5.07 -35.76
CA HIS A 268 17.30 5.88 -36.97
C HIS A 268 17.59 4.98 -38.18
N VAL A 269 16.74 5.11 -39.19
CA VAL A 269 16.83 4.30 -40.43
C VAL A 269 16.66 5.25 -41.62
N THR A 270 17.48 5.13 -42.61
CA THR A 270 17.37 5.89 -43.86
C THR A 270 16.78 5.01 -44.94
N LEU A 271 15.67 5.44 -45.55
CA LEU A 271 15.16 4.89 -46.78
C LEU A 271 15.77 5.68 -47.94
N ASP A 272 16.48 4.99 -48.83
CA ASP A 272 17.02 5.53 -50.06
C ASP A 272 16.63 4.62 -51.22
N THR A 273 15.68 5.07 -52.02
CA THR A 273 15.16 4.33 -53.19
C THR A 273 15.73 4.83 -54.51
N LYS A 274 16.61 5.83 -54.45
CA LYS A 274 17.18 6.40 -55.64
C LYS A 274 18.45 5.68 -56.07
N ALA A 275 18.54 5.38 -57.37
CA ALA A 275 19.74 4.78 -57.92
C ALA A 275 20.79 5.85 -58.21
N PRO A 276 22.08 5.53 -58.05
CA PRO A 276 23.15 6.43 -58.48
C PRO A 276 23.09 6.72 -59.97
N VAL A 277 23.52 7.93 -60.35
CA VAL A 277 23.52 8.43 -61.72
C VAL A 277 24.94 8.38 -62.26
N ILE A 278 25.08 7.78 -63.43
CA ILE A 278 26.34 7.76 -64.14
C ILE A 278 26.33 8.88 -65.21
N THR A 279 27.34 9.73 -65.19
CA THR A 279 27.50 10.87 -66.09
C THR A 279 28.93 10.94 -66.63
N ASP A 280 29.18 11.84 -67.60
CA ASP A 280 30.50 12.14 -68.14
C ASP A 280 31.24 10.90 -68.62
N VAL A 281 30.55 9.98 -69.34
CA VAL A 281 31.14 8.75 -69.92
C VAL A 281 31.99 9.12 -71.12
N HIS A 282 33.27 8.82 -71.07
CA HIS A 282 34.21 9.05 -72.15
C HIS A 282 35.09 7.81 -72.41
N ALA A 283 35.13 7.36 -73.64
CA ALA A 283 36.05 6.32 -74.10
C ALA A 283 37.21 6.97 -74.86
N GLU A 284 38.46 6.69 -74.50
CA GLU A 284 39.64 7.23 -75.24
C GLU A 284 39.71 6.77 -76.65
N ALA A 285 39.21 5.58 -76.95
CA ALA A 285 39.06 5.08 -78.29
C ALA A 285 37.79 4.19 -78.37
N VAL A 286 37.00 4.37 -79.46
CA VAL A 286 35.80 3.54 -79.72
C VAL A 286 36.10 2.37 -80.65
N THR A 287 37.32 2.33 -81.24
CA THR A 287 37.84 1.25 -82.07
C THR A 287 39.26 0.94 -81.59
N VAL A 288 39.53 -0.31 -81.28
CA VAL A 288 40.85 -0.83 -80.87
C VAL A 288 41.08 -2.18 -81.53
N ASP A 289 42.35 -2.53 -81.74
CA ASP A 289 42.72 -3.83 -82.31
C ASP A 289 42.37 -4.97 -81.27
N ALA A 290 42.21 -6.20 -81.80
CA ALA A 290 41.96 -7.36 -80.99
C ALA A 290 43.08 -7.56 -79.95
N GLY A 291 42.70 -7.60 -78.60
CA GLY A 291 43.65 -7.65 -77.50
C GLY A 291 44.17 -6.29 -77.03
N GLY A 292 43.77 -5.19 -77.68
CA GLY A 292 44.10 -3.80 -77.32
C GLY A 292 43.39 -3.38 -76.00
N ARG A 293 43.95 -2.39 -75.33
CA ARG A 293 43.38 -1.84 -74.06
C ARG A 293 42.33 -0.78 -74.41
N VAL A 294 41.16 -0.90 -73.66
CA VAL A 294 40.12 0.12 -73.69
C VAL A 294 40.16 0.85 -72.35
N LYS A 295 40.14 2.19 -72.40
CA LYS A 295 40.03 3.04 -71.24
C LYS A 295 38.73 3.84 -71.29
N ILE A 296 37.90 3.68 -70.32
CA ILE A 296 36.64 4.39 -70.17
C ILE A 296 36.69 5.16 -68.82
N THR A 297 36.36 6.44 -68.82
CA THR A 297 36.19 7.28 -67.67
C THR A 297 34.75 7.67 -67.59
N PHE A 298 34.21 7.75 -66.31
CA PHE A 298 32.87 8.17 -66.06
C PHE A 298 32.79 8.73 -64.66
N LYS A 299 31.76 9.54 -64.39
CA LYS A 299 31.42 10.01 -63.04
C LYS A 299 30.21 9.20 -62.54
N VAL A 300 30.19 8.94 -61.20
CA VAL A 300 29.03 8.38 -60.52
C VAL A 300 28.69 9.34 -59.44
N THR A 301 27.43 9.76 -59.31
CA THR A 301 26.90 10.60 -58.26
C THR A 301 25.69 9.94 -57.64
N ASP A 302 25.59 10.03 -56.34
CA ASP A 302 24.39 9.68 -55.63
C ASP A 302 23.57 10.95 -55.39
N PRO A 303 22.31 11.03 -55.84
CA PRO A 303 21.50 12.23 -55.70
C PRO A 303 21.10 12.55 -54.25
N GLU A 304 21.32 11.62 -53.31
CA GLU A 304 21.01 11.79 -51.89
C GLU A 304 22.26 11.99 -51.00
N ALA A 305 23.47 11.93 -51.55
CA ALA A 305 24.73 12.09 -50.82
C ALA A 305 25.08 13.55 -50.50
#